data_87760da54cf201160190346535391f23
#
_entry.id   87760da54cf201160190346535391f23
#
_cell.length_a   1.000
_cell.length_b   1.000
_cell.length_c   1.000
_cell.angle_alpha   90.00
_cell.angle_beta   90.00
_cell.angle_gamma   90.00
#
_symmetry.space_group_name_H-M   'P 1'
#
loop_
_entity.id
_entity.type
_entity.pdbx_description
1 polymer ?
#
loop_
_entity_poly.entity_id
_entity_poly.type
_entity_poly.pdbx_seq_one_letter_code
_entity_poly.pdbx_strand_id
1 'polypeptide(L)'
;MEKNIVVGMGEALWDVLPEGKKIGGAPANFAYHVSQFGLNSKVVSAVGEDKLGAEILENLQAKKLKMQIETVPYPTGTVQVELDAEGVPCYDIKEGVAWDNIPYTKDLDELAHQACAVCFGSLAQRSVVSRNTINAFLDAMPHDANVLKIFDINLRQSFYTKEILCNSFKRCNILKINDEELVTVSRMFGYPGIDLQDKCWILLGKYNLKMLILT
;
A
#
# COMPACT_ATOMS: atom_id res chain seq x y z
N MET A 1 25.03 3.33 -9.85
CA MET A 1 23.85 2.75 -9.22
C MET A 1 22.67 3.64 -9.61
N GLU A 2 21.64 3.08 -10.23
CA GLU A 2 20.42 3.83 -10.59
C GLU A 2 19.73 4.32 -9.31
N LYS A 3 20.02 5.54 -8.91
CA LYS A 3 19.21 6.28 -7.94
C LYS A 3 17.99 6.78 -8.71
N ASN A 4 16.81 6.46 -8.31
CA ASN A 4 15.49 6.94 -8.76
C ASN A 4 14.51 5.76 -8.95
N ILE A 5 14.49 4.85 -7.98
CA ILE A 5 13.54 3.75 -7.99
C ILE A 5 12.28 4.21 -7.24
N VAL A 6 11.13 4.04 -7.88
CA VAL A 6 9.81 4.26 -7.26
C VAL A 6 9.24 2.92 -6.83
N VAL A 7 8.87 2.79 -5.57
CA VAL A 7 8.43 1.53 -4.98
C VAL A 7 6.93 1.59 -4.68
N GLY A 8 6.19 0.55 -5.07
CA GLY A 8 4.87 0.26 -4.55
C GLY A 8 4.98 -0.91 -3.56
N MET A 9 4.69 -0.67 -2.27
CA MET A 9 4.93 -1.65 -1.21
C MET A 9 3.65 -2.00 -0.44
N GLY A 10 3.31 -3.27 -0.41
CA GLY A 10 2.15 -3.77 0.33
C GLY A 10 1.52 -4.99 -0.33
N GLU A 11 0.19 -5.04 -0.40
CA GLU A 11 -0.55 -6.16 -0.93
C GLU A 11 -0.38 -6.32 -2.44
N ALA A 12 -0.18 -7.59 -2.87
CA ALA A 12 -0.41 -8.09 -4.21
C ALA A 12 -1.32 -9.32 -4.09
N LEU A 13 -2.44 -9.30 -4.81
CA LEU A 13 -3.51 -10.27 -4.59
C LEU A 13 -4.33 -10.50 -5.87
N TRP A 14 -5.24 -11.47 -5.80
CA TRP A 14 -6.26 -11.67 -6.80
C TRP A 14 -7.61 -11.14 -6.32
N ASP A 15 -8.19 -10.22 -7.08
CA ASP A 15 -9.61 -9.90 -6.99
C ASP A 15 -10.37 -10.99 -7.76
N VAL A 16 -11.13 -11.79 -7.03
CA VAL A 16 -11.91 -12.91 -7.57
C VAL A 16 -13.34 -12.43 -7.79
N LEU A 17 -13.68 -12.22 -9.05
CA LEU A 17 -14.96 -11.73 -9.52
C LEU A 17 -15.77 -12.88 -10.12
N PRO A 18 -17.09 -12.79 -10.23
CA PRO A 18 -17.90 -13.82 -10.89
C PRO A 18 -17.45 -14.18 -12.32
N GLU A 19 -16.94 -13.18 -13.06
CA GLU A 19 -16.47 -13.36 -14.45
C GLU A 19 -14.99 -13.80 -14.54
N GLY A 20 -14.29 -13.95 -13.42
CA GLY A 20 -12.88 -14.37 -13.38
C GLY A 20 -12.06 -13.57 -12.38
N LYS A 21 -10.75 -13.76 -12.41
CA LYS A 21 -9.84 -13.08 -11.48
C LYS A 21 -9.00 -12.01 -12.17
N LYS A 22 -8.71 -10.93 -11.45
CA LYS A 22 -7.83 -9.84 -11.88
C LYS A 22 -6.77 -9.58 -10.81
N ILE A 23 -5.56 -9.21 -11.24
CA ILE A 23 -4.54 -8.76 -10.27
C ILE A 23 -5.01 -7.46 -9.64
N GLY A 24 -5.01 -7.47 -8.31
CA GLY A 24 -5.32 -6.37 -7.43
C GLY A 24 -4.15 -6.02 -6.50
N GLY A 25 -4.42 -5.05 -5.63
CA GLY A 25 -3.45 -4.48 -4.71
C GLY A 25 -3.07 -3.05 -5.11
N ALA A 26 -3.43 -2.07 -4.27
CA ALA A 26 -3.18 -0.66 -4.57
C ALA A 26 -1.69 -0.35 -4.80
N PRO A 27 -0.73 -0.88 -4.00
CA PRO A 27 0.70 -0.65 -4.23
C PRO A 27 1.20 -1.26 -5.54
N ALA A 28 0.70 -2.46 -5.92
CA ALA A 28 1.06 -3.10 -7.18
C ALA A 28 0.55 -2.30 -8.38
N ASN A 29 -0.69 -1.82 -8.32
CA ASN A 29 -1.28 -0.96 -9.34
C ASN A 29 -0.52 0.37 -9.44
N PHE A 30 -0.15 1.00 -8.33
CA PHE A 30 0.68 2.21 -8.31
C PHE A 30 1.99 1.99 -9.08
N ALA A 31 2.76 0.95 -8.73
CA ALA A 31 4.03 0.67 -9.38
C ALA A 31 3.85 0.38 -10.88
N TYR A 32 2.78 -0.32 -11.26
CA TYR A 32 2.45 -0.56 -12.66
C TYR A 32 2.21 0.75 -13.42
N HIS A 33 1.36 1.63 -12.91
CA HIS A 33 1.08 2.91 -13.58
C HIS A 33 2.32 3.79 -13.67
N VAL A 34 3.14 3.85 -12.63
CA VAL A 34 4.44 4.56 -12.66
C VAL A 34 5.33 4.03 -13.78
N SER A 35 5.38 2.71 -14.00
CA SER A 35 6.15 2.10 -15.09
C SER A 35 5.66 2.53 -16.47
N GLN A 36 4.34 2.75 -16.64
CA GLN A 36 3.75 3.20 -17.89
C GLN A 36 4.16 4.63 -18.27
N PHE A 37 4.55 5.44 -17.28
CA PHE A 37 5.16 6.76 -17.51
C PHE A 37 6.68 6.69 -17.81
N GLY A 38 7.23 5.49 -18.00
CA GLY A 38 8.65 5.29 -18.31
C GLY A 38 9.58 5.45 -17.10
N LEU A 39 9.05 5.53 -15.88
CA LEU A 39 9.84 5.61 -14.67
C LEU A 39 10.26 4.21 -14.18
N ASN A 40 11.40 4.15 -13.49
CA ASN A 40 11.89 2.91 -12.90
C ASN A 40 11.11 2.57 -11.63
N SER A 41 10.10 1.71 -11.76
CA SER A 41 9.26 1.29 -10.64
C SER A 41 9.46 -0.18 -10.28
N LYS A 42 9.19 -0.51 -9.03
CA LYS A 42 9.28 -1.87 -8.49
C LYS A 42 8.12 -2.14 -7.52
N VAL A 43 7.52 -3.33 -7.63
CA VAL A 43 6.56 -3.84 -6.63
C VAL A 43 7.31 -4.58 -5.55
N VAL A 44 6.97 -4.32 -4.29
CA VAL A 44 7.41 -5.06 -3.11
C VAL A 44 6.22 -5.68 -2.42
N SER A 45 6.20 -7.01 -2.31
CA SER A 45 5.12 -7.79 -1.70
C SER A 45 5.59 -9.19 -1.31
N ALA A 46 4.66 -10.07 -0.97
CA ALA A 46 4.89 -11.51 -0.87
C ALA A 46 3.73 -12.29 -1.48
N VAL A 47 4.03 -13.47 -2.02
CA VAL A 47 3.09 -14.45 -2.56
C VAL A 47 3.31 -15.82 -1.93
N GLY A 48 2.31 -16.69 -2.02
CA GLY A 48 2.41 -18.05 -1.51
C GLY A 48 3.18 -18.97 -2.45
N GLU A 49 3.62 -20.12 -1.89
CA GLU A 49 4.14 -21.27 -2.63
C GLU A 49 3.00 -22.06 -3.30
N ASP A 50 2.14 -21.34 -4.05
CA ASP A 50 0.96 -21.90 -4.67
C ASP A 50 0.78 -21.42 -6.12
N LYS A 51 -0.19 -22.02 -6.81
CA LYS A 51 -0.48 -21.70 -8.21
C LYS A 51 -0.85 -20.21 -8.40
N LEU A 52 -1.60 -19.63 -7.45
CA LEU A 52 -2.03 -18.23 -7.54
C LEU A 52 -0.83 -17.28 -7.41
N GLY A 53 0.15 -17.62 -6.56
CA GLY A 53 1.39 -16.88 -6.44
C GLY A 53 2.22 -16.92 -7.72
N ALA A 54 2.40 -18.11 -8.30
CA ALA A 54 3.10 -18.26 -9.57
C ALA A 54 2.45 -17.42 -10.68
N GLU A 55 1.11 -17.46 -10.79
CA GLU A 55 0.36 -16.68 -11.76
C GLU A 55 0.47 -15.16 -11.55
N ILE A 56 0.58 -14.66 -10.29
CA ILE A 56 0.88 -13.23 -10.04
C ILE A 56 2.25 -12.87 -10.61
N LEU A 57 3.28 -13.65 -10.29
CA LEU A 57 4.63 -13.39 -10.76
C LEU A 57 4.71 -13.39 -12.30
N GLU A 58 4.11 -14.38 -12.96
CA GLU A 58 4.02 -14.46 -14.42
C GLU A 58 3.32 -13.23 -15.04
N ASN A 59 2.19 -12.81 -14.46
CA ASN A 59 1.44 -11.64 -14.93
C ASN A 59 2.25 -10.34 -14.82
N LEU A 60 2.91 -10.12 -13.68
CA LEU A 60 3.75 -8.94 -13.48
C LEU A 60 4.95 -8.95 -14.42
N GLN A 61 5.55 -10.12 -14.65
CA GLN A 61 6.64 -10.30 -15.60
C GLN A 61 6.19 -10.04 -17.05
N ALA A 62 5.02 -10.54 -17.44
CA ALA A 62 4.44 -10.28 -18.77
C ALA A 62 4.20 -8.77 -19.00
N LYS A 63 3.86 -8.04 -17.96
CA LYS A 63 3.74 -6.57 -17.96
C LYS A 63 5.09 -5.84 -17.89
N LYS A 64 6.21 -6.58 -17.86
CA LYS A 64 7.58 -6.04 -17.71
C LYS A 64 7.77 -5.18 -16.47
N LEU A 65 6.97 -5.41 -15.43
CA LEU A 65 7.07 -4.70 -14.16
C LEU A 65 8.17 -5.34 -13.31
N LYS A 66 9.14 -4.54 -12.87
CA LYS A 66 10.17 -4.99 -11.94
C LYS A 66 9.51 -5.30 -10.59
N MET A 67 9.94 -6.37 -9.95
CA MET A 67 9.38 -6.83 -8.69
C MET A 67 10.46 -7.32 -7.74
N GLN A 68 10.20 -7.18 -6.47
CA GLN A 68 10.89 -7.82 -5.36
C GLN A 68 9.82 -8.42 -4.47
N ILE A 69 9.36 -9.60 -4.88
CA ILE A 69 8.25 -10.32 -4.25
C ILE A 69 8.81 -11.63 -3.72
N GLU A 70 8.72 -11.79 -2.42
CA GLU A 70 9.18 -12.98 -1.73
C GLU A 70 8.11 -14.06 -1.79
N THR A 71 8.54 -15.32 -1.92
CA THR A 71 7.66 -16.48 -1.78
C THR A 71 7.71 -16.97 -0.34
N VAL A 72 6.56 -17.08 0.31
CA VAL A 72 6.45 -17.40 1.74
C VAL A 72 5.47 -18.56 1.97
N PRO A 73 5.58 -19.31 3.08
CA PRO A 73 4.74 -20.49 3.37
C PRO A 73 3.33 -20.10 3.88
N TYR A 74 2.71 -19.14 3.20
CA TYR A 74 1.35 -18.67 3.45
C TYR A 74 0.59 -18.63 2.13
N PRO A 75 -0.74 -18.80 2.12
CA PRO A 75 -1.51 -18.78 0.87
C PRO A 75 -1.42 -17.40 0.21
N THR A 76 -1.42 -17.38 -1.12
CA THR A 76 -1.51 -16.13 -1.88
C THR A 76 -2.80 -15.39 -1.56
N GLY A 77 -2.71 -14.08 -1.38
CA GLY A 77 -3.85 -13.25 -1.02
C GLY A 77 -4.93 -13.22 -2.10
N THR A 78 -6.17 -13.35 -1.66
CA THR A 78 -7.35 -13.21 -2.50
C THR A 78 -8.38 -12.30 -1.83
N VAL A 79 -9.14 -11.57 -2.65
CA VAL A 79 -10.32 -10.85 -2.25
C VAL A 79 -11.50 -11.44 -3.04
N GLN A 80 -12.46 -12.00 -2.34
CA GLN A 80 -13.72 -12.44 -2.94
C GLN A 80 -14.62 -11.22 -3.08
N VAL A 81 -15.12 -11.01 -4.28
CA VAL A 81 -16.07 -9.93 -4.56
C VAL A 81 -17.41 -10.57 -4.88
N GLU A 82 -18.34 -10.46 -3.95
CA GLU A 82 -19.71 -10.92 -4.10
C GLU A 82 -20.65 -9.73 -4.17
N LEU A 83 -21.75 -9.87 -4.89
CA LEU A 83 -22.81 -8.85 -4.89
C LEU A 83 -23.83 -9.22 -3.84
N ASP A 84 -24.23 -8.27 -3.01
CA ASP A 84 -25.36 -8.47 -2.08
C ASP A 84 -26.70 -8.52 -2.84
N ALA A 85 -27.80 -8.65 -2.10
CA ALA A 85 -29.15 -8.73 -2.67
C ALA A 85 -29.56 -7.46 -3.44
N GLU A 86 -28.93 -6.33 -3.14
CA GLU A 86 -29.11 -5.01 -3.75
C GLU A 86 -28.12 -4.74 -4.90
N GLY A 87 -27.22 -5.69 -5.17
CA GLY A 87 -26.18 -5.57 -6.22
C GLY A 87 -24.96 -4.75 -5.79
N VAL A 88 -24.80 -4.48 -4.51
CA VAL A 88 -23.64 -3.76 -3.98
C VAL A 88 -22.47 -4.73 -3.75
N PRO A 89 -21.24 -4.38 -4.20
CA PRO A 89 -20.08 -5.26 -4.00
C PRO A 89 -19.71 -5.42 -2.53
N CYS A 90 -19.70 -6.65 -2.04
CA CYS A 90 -19.16 -7.06 -0.77
C CYS A 90 -17.77 -7.66 -0.98
N TYR A 91 -16.79 -7.17 -0.23
CA TYR A 91 -15.39 -7.62 -0.32
C TYR A 91 -15.05 -8.49 0.88
N ASP A 92 -14.65 -9.74 0.66
CA ASP A 92 -14.10 -10.62 1.68
C ASP A 92 -12.59 -10.70 1.49
N ILE A 93 -11.84 -9.96 2.31
CA ILE A 93 -10.38 -9.89 2.26
C ILE A 93 -9.82 -10.93 3.24
N LYS A 94 -9.28 -12.02 2.71
CA LYS A 94 -8.73 -13.11 3.52
C LYS A 94 -7.56 -12.64 4.38
N GLU A 95 -7.52 -13.11 5.62
CA GLU A 95 -6.42 -12.88 6.56
C GLU A 95 -5.42 -14.05 6.59
N GLY A 96 -4.22 -13.83 7.15
CA GLY A 96 -3.19 -14.85 7.26
C GLY A 96 -2.59 -15.26 5.91
N VAL A 97 -2.57 -14.36 4.96
CA VAL A 97 -2.07 -14.58 3.61
C VAL A 97 -0.63 -14.10 3.43
N ALA A 98 -0.04 -14.38 2.27
CA ALA A 98 1.37 -14.11 1.99
C ALA A 98 1.77 -12.64 2.20
N TRP A 99 1.01 -11.68 1.69
CA TRP A 99 1.33 -10.26 1.87
C TRP A 99 1.10 -9.72 3.30
N ASP A 100 0.52 -10.50 4.21
CA ASP A 100 0.56 -10.24 5.65
C ASP A 100 1.95 -10.57 6.26
N ASN A 101 2.82 -11.26 5.50
CA ASN A 101 4.08 -11.81 5.95
C ASN A 101 5.26 -11.41 5.05
N ILE A 102 5.30 -10.16 4.58
CA ILE A 102 6.41 -9.61 3.80
C ILE A 102 7.67 -9.56 4.68
N PRO A 103 8.73 -10.34 4.37
CA PRO A 103 9.93 -10.36 5.19
C PRO A 103 10.82 -9.13 4.91
N TYR A 104 11.55 -8.66 5.92
CA TYR A 104 12.59 -7.66 5.72
C TYR A 104 13.90 -8.34 5.40
N THR A 105 14.27 -8.36 4.12
CA THR A 105 15.49 -9.01 3.61
C THR A 105 16.60 -7.98 3.43
N LYS A 106 17.85 -8.47 3.27
CA LYS A 106 18.99 -7.61 2.92
C LYS A 106 18.78 -6.87 1.60
N ASP A 107 18.24 -7.55 0.60
CA ASP A 107 17.95 -6.96 -0.71
C ASP A 107 16.87 -5.86 -0.60
N LEU A 108 15.90 -6.03 0.30
CA LEU A 108 14.90 -5.03 0.58
C LEU A 108 15.47 -3.80 1.28
N ASP A 109 16.42 -4.00 2.21
CA ASP A 109 17.17 -2.91 2.86
C ASP A 109 17.99 -2.12 1.83
N GLU A 110 18.71 -2.82 0.94
CA GLU A 110 19.47 -2.19 -0.15
C GLU A 110 18.55 -1.40 -1.10
N LEU A 111 17.36 -1.93 -1.40
CA LEU A 111 16.35 -1.22 -2.20
C LEU A 111 15.86 0.06 -1.50
N ALA A 112 15.62 0.01 -0.19
CA ALA A 112 15.19 1.17 0.57
C ALA A 112 16.18 2.34 0.46
N HIS A 113 17.47 2.06 0.56
CA HIS A 113 18.53 3.08 0.41
C HIS A 113 18.64 3.68 -1.01
N GLN A 114 18.10 3.00 -2.03
CA GLN A 114 18.12 3.44 -3.43
C GLN A 114 16.79 4.08 -3.87
N ALA A 115 15.72 3.91 -3.09
CA ALA A 115 14.40 4.41 -3.43
C ALA A 115 14.31 5.93 -3.30
N CYS A 116 13.80 6.59 -4.34
CA CYS A 116 13.47 8.02 -4.31
C CYS A 116 12.00 8.28 -3.96
N ALA A 117 11.14 7.28 -4.13
CA ALA A 117 9.74 7.36 -3.76
C ALA A 117 9.21 5.99 -3.34
N VAL A 118 8.27 5.98 -2.42
CA VAL A 118 7.50 4.80 -2.04
C VAL A 118 6.03 5.16 -1.87
N CYS A 119 5.15 4.28 -2.36
CA CYS A 119 3.72 4.31 -2.05
C CYS A 119 3.36 3.08 -1.22
N PHE A 120 2.70 3.29 -0.10
CA PHE A 120 2.25 2.25 0.82
C PHE A 120 0.86 2.57 1.36
N GLY A 121 0.13 1.55 1.80
CA GLY A 121 -1.23 1.67 2.31
C GLY A 121 -1.37 1.24 3.77
N SER A 122 -2.62 1.30 4.28
CA SER A 122 -2.95 0.81 5.62
C SER A 122 -3.15 -0.70 5.66
N LEU A 123 -3.67 -1.31 4.60
CA LEU A 123 -4.15 -2.69 4.58
C LEU A 123 -3.04 -3.71 4.91
N ALA A 124 -1.89 -3.64 4.27
CA ALA A 124 -0.77 -4.55 4.52
C ALA A 124 -0.17 -4.37 5.93
N GLN A 125 -0.48 -3.27 6.62
CA GLN A 125 -0.04 -3.02 7.99
C GLN A 125 -0.92 -3.67 9.07
N ARG A 126 -2.02 -4.33 8.67
CA ARG A 126 -2.87 -5.08 9.62
C ARG A 126 -2.09 -6.18 10.34
N SER A 127 -1.20 -6.86 9.64
CA SER A 127 -0.26 -7.83 10.22
C SER A 127 0.98 -7.14 10.79
N VAL A 128 1.44 -7.62 11.95
CA VAL A 128 2.64 -7.11 12.62
C VAL A 128 3.89 -7.33 11.77
N VAL A 129 3.99 -8.46 11.05
CA VAL A 129 5.17 -8.80 10.23
C VAL A 129 5.34 -7.78 9.11
N SER A 130 4.34 -7.64 8.24
CA SER A 130 4.42 -6.69 7.12
C SER A 130 4.47 -5.24 7.58
N ARG A 131 3.78 -4.88 8.68
CA ARG A 131 3.87 -3.55 9.28
C ARG A 131 5.29 -3.20 9.71
N ASN A 132 5.99 -4.14 10.38
CA ASN A 132 7.37 -3.92 10.79
C ASN A 132 8.29 -3.77 9.58
N THR A 133 8.10 -4.59 8.56
CA THR A 133 8.87 -4.51 7.29
C THR A 133 8.64 -3.18 6.58
N ILE A 134 7.38 -2.73 6.46
CA ILE A 134 7.05 -1.42 5.87
C ILE A 134 7.70 -0.29 6.66
N ASN A 135 7.58 -0.31 7.99
CA ASN A 135 8.20 0.71 8.83
C ASN A 135 9.73 0.73 8.71
N ALA A 136 10.38 -0.44 8.74
CA ALA A 136 11.82 -0.55 8.57
C ALA A 136 12.28 -0.02 7.20
N PHE A 137 11.55 -0.33 6.13
CA PHE A 137 11.82 0.20 4.79
C PHE A 137 11.72 1.73 4.78
N LEU A 138 10.65 2.30 5.33
CA LEU A 138 10.45 3.74 5.39
C LEU A 138 11.53 4.46 6.21
N ASP A 139 12.00 3.81 7.28
CA ASP A 139 13.04 4.36 8.17
C ASP A 139 14.43 4.25 7.53
N ALA A 140 14.69 3.24 6.68
CA ALA A 140 15.93 3.05 5.93
C ALA A 140 16.07 3.93 4.68
N MET A 141 14.97 4.49 4.17
CA MET A 141 15.01 5.39 3.02
C MET A 141 15.82 6.66 3.32
N PRO A 142 16.50 7.25 2.31
CA PRO A 142 17.28 8.46 2.51
C PRO A 142 16.48 9.61 3.13
N HIS A 143 17.13 10.33 4.05
CA HIS A 143 16.58 11.55 4.66
C HIS A 143 16.88 12.78 3.77
N ASP A 144 16.30 12.78 2.57
CA ASP A 144 16.44 13.86 1.59
C ASP A 144 15.10 14.54 1.35
N ALA A 145 15.12 15.86 1.16
CA ALA A 145 13.92 16.63 0.89
C ALA A 145 13.21 16.19 -0.41
N ASN A 146 13.91 15.56 -1.36
CA ASN A 146 13.34 15.10 -2.63
C ASN A 146 12.77 13.68 -2.55
N VAL A 147 12.98 12.96 -1.45
CA VAL A 147 12.40 11.64 -1.26
C VAL A 147 10.90 11.77 -0.96
N LEU A 148 10.09 10.98 -1.66
CA LEU A 148 8.64 10.99 -1.53
C LEU A 148 8.16 9.72 -0.82
N LYS A 149 7.53 9.89 0.34
CA LYS A 149 6.88 8.82 1.10
C LYS A 149 5.38 9.06 1.03
N ILE A 150 4.70 8.33 0.13
CA ILE A 150 3.30 8.51 -0.22
C ILE A 150 2.48 7.50 0.57
N PHE A 151 1.63 7.98 1.45
CA PHE A 151 0.66 7.16 2.16
C PHE A 151 -0.70 7.28 1.46
N ASP A 152 -1.07 6.24 0.68
CA ASP A 152 -2.44 6.07 0.19
C ASP A 152 -3.21 5.32 1.29
N ILE A 153 -4.01 6.07 2.07
CA ILE A 153 -4.59 5.54 3.31
C ILE A 153 -5.45 4.31 3.06
N ASN A 154 -6.29 4.34 2.02
CA ASN A 154 -7.04 3.23 1.46
C ASN A 154 -7.65 2.30 2.53
N LEU A 155 -8.51 2.85 3.40
CA LEU A 155 -9.13 2.11 4.49
C LEU A 155 -9.99 0.96 3.98
N ARG A 156 -9.82 -0.21 4.57
CA ARG A 156 -10.58 -1.42 4.22
C ARG A 156 -11.15 -2.06 5.48
N GLN A 157 -12.47 -2.23 5.52
CA GLN A 157 -13.17 -2.90 6.63
C GLN A 157 -12.72 -2.34 7.99
N SER A 158 -12.27 -3.20 8.92
CA SER A 158 -11.71 -2.85 10.22
C SER A 158 -10.19 -3.07 10.31
N PHE A 159 -9.49 -3.24 9.18
CA PHE A 159 -8.07 -3.57 9.13
C PHE A 159 -7.13 -2.37 9.36
N TYR A 160 -7.55 -1.41 10.15
CA TYR A 160 -6.75 -0.26 10.53
C TYR A 160 -7.00 0.13 11.99
N THR A 161 -6.01 0.73 12.60
CA THR A 161 -6.12 1.26 13.95
C THR A 161 -5.59 2.69 14.01
N LYS A 162 -5.99 3.42 15.05
CA LYS A 162 -5.47 4.77 15.30
C LYS A 162 -3.94 4.81 15.35
N GLU A 163 -3.33 3.75 15.90
CA GLU A 163 -1.88 3.62 16.02
C GLU A 163 -1.23 3.45 14.64
N ILE A 164 -1.74 2.54 13.80
CA ILE A 164 -1.24 2.32 12.43
C ILE A 164 -1.30 3.63 11.64
N LEU A 165 -2.44 4.32 11.66
CA LEU A 165 -2.62 5.56 10.94
C LEU A 165 -1.69 6.66 11.46
N CYS A 166 -1.59 6.82 12.78
CA CYS A 166 -0.70 7.82 13.40
C CYS A 166 0.77 7.59 13.00
N ASN A 167 1.23 6.32 13.05
CA ASN A 167 2.59 5.96 12.67
C ASN A 167 2.86 6.19 11.18
N SER A 168 1.89 5.92 10.32
CA SER A 168 1.98 6.16 8.87
C SER A 168 2.01 7.65 8.56
N PHE A 169 1.15 8.46 9.17
CA PHE A 169 1.15 9.92 9.00
C PHE A 169 2.48 10.57 9.41
N LYS A 170 3.13 10.06 10.47
CA LYS A 170 4.44 10.57 10.91
C LYS A 170 5.59 10.21 9.98
N ARG A 171 5.44 9.16 9.16
CA ARG A 171 6.47 8.67 8.24
C ARG A 171 6.28 9.14 6.82
N CYS A 172 5.06 9.51 6.41
CA CYS A 172 4.80 10.02 5.07
C CYS A 172 5.08 11.52 4.97
N ASN A 173 5.27 11.99 3.74
CA ASN A 173 5.27 13.41 3.41
C ASN A 173 4.25 13.77 2.31
N ILE A 174 3.59 12.77 1.75
CA ILE A 174 2.42 12.92 0.87
C ILE A 174 1.33 12.01 1.40
N LEU A 175 0.12 12.54 1.57
CA LEU A 175 -1.07 11.78 1.95
C LEU A 175 -2.09 11.82 0.82
N LYS A 176 -2.55 10.64 0.39
CA LYS A 176 -3.75 10.50 -0.44
C LYS A 176 -4.87 9.93 0.42
N ILE A 177 -6.01 10.58 0.38
CA ILE A 177 -7.19 10.26 1.20
C ILE A 177 -8.45 10.68 0.44
N ASN A 178 -9.52 9.88 0.53
CA ASN A 178 -10.82 10.30 0.01
C ASN A 178 -11.62 11.05 1.08
N ASP A 179 -12.76 11.61 0.69
CA ASP A 179 -13.61 12.42 1.56
C ASP A 179 -14.19 11.63 2.73
N GLU A 180 -14.66 10.40 2.52
CA GLU A 180 -15.20 9.52 3.57
C GLU A 180 -14.12 9.10 4.56
N GLU A 181 -12.93 8.74 4.07
CA GLU A 181 -11.76 8.42 4.87
C GLU A 181 -11.31 9.61 5.72
N LEU A 182 -11.32 10.82 5.13
CA LEU A 182 -10.97 12.06 5.83
C LEU A 182 -11.93 12.34 6.99
N VAL A 183 -13.22 12.13 6.80
CA VAL A 183 -14.23 12.23 7.86
C VAL A 183 -13.99 11.18 8.95
N THR A 184 -13.72 9.94 8.56
CA THR A 184 -13.46 8.82 9.48
C THR A 184 -12.20 9.09 10.33
N VAL A 185 -11.12 9.53 9.71
CA VAL A 185 -9.87 9.91 10.38
C VAL A 185 -10.11 11.08 11.33
N SER A 186 -10.82 12.12 10.88
CA SER A 186 -11.09 13.29 11.71
C SER A 186 -11.87 12.93 12.98
N ARG A 187 -12.87 12.05 12.86
CA ARG A 187 -13.63 11.54 14.02
C ARG A 187 -12.74 10.72 14.96
N MET A 188 -11.95 9.80 14.40
CA MET A 188 -11.06 8.91 15.18
C MET A 188 -10.01 9.68 15.98
N PHE A 189 -9.48 10.77 15.42
CA PHE A 189 -8.43 11.58 16.05
C PHE A 189 -8.98 12.78 16.82
N GLY A 190 -10.27 13.08 16.73
CA GLY A 190 -10.89 14.23 17.37
C GLY A 190 -10.45 15.55 16.75
N TYR A 191 -10.20 15.57 15.44
CA TYR A 191 -9.81 16.80 14.76
C TYR A 191 -11.05 17.68 14.54
N PRO A 192 -10.98 18.95 14.92
CA PRO A 192 -12.02 19.91 14.60
C PRO A 192 -12.03 20.19 13.09
N GLY A 193 -13.02 20.90 12.64
CA GLY A 193 -13.12 21.34 11.25
C GLY A 193 -14.57 21.25 10.79
N ILE A 194 -15.03 22.33 10.19
CA ILE A 194 -16.42 22.46 9.73
C ILE A 194 -16.56 21.73 8.40
N ASP A 195 -15.58 21.89 7.51
CA ASP A 195 -15.59 21.33 6.17
C ASP A 195 -14.37 20.42 5.88
N LEU A 196 -14.32 19.87 4.69
CA LEU A 196 -13.24 18.99 4.25
C LEU A 196 -11.90 19.73 4.12
N GLN A 197 -11.95 21.01 3.70
CA GLN A 197 -10.76 21.82 3.54
C GLN A 197 -10.06 22.08 4.88
N ASP A 198 -10.83 22.43 5.92
CA ASP A 198 -10.30 22.59 7.28
C ASP A 198 -9.60 21.34 7.77
N LYS A 199 -10.23 20.16 7.56
CA LYS A 199 -9.65 18.87 7.93
C LYS A 199 -8.35 18.57 7.19
N CYS A 200 -8.28 18.92 5.91
CA CYS A 200 -7.06 18.78 5.11
C CYS A 200 -5.93 19.69 5.68
N TRP A 201 -6.23 20.95 6.01
CA TRP A 201 -5.26 21.87 6.59
C TRP A 201 -4.73 21.40 7.95
N ILE A 202 -5.59 20.79 8.78
CA ILE A 202 -5.19 20.22 10.06
C ILE A 202 -4.18 19.08 9.84
N LEU A 203 -4.44 18.15 8.92
CA LEU A 203 -3.53 17.04 8.62
C LEU A 203 -2.22 17.55 8.02
N LEU A 204 -2.26 18.47 7.06
CA LEU A 204 -1.09 19.09 6.46
C LEU A 204 -0.17 19.71 7.52
N GLY A 205 -0.74 20.57 8.37
CA GLY A 205 0.04 21.24 9.41
C GLY A 205 0.54 20.32 10.51
N LYS A 206 -0.33 19.42 11.00
CA LYS A 206 0.01 18.53 12.12
C LYS A 206 1.13 17.55 11.82
N TYR A 207 1.16 17.02 10.60
CA TYR A 207 2.15 16.02 10.18
C TYR A 207 3.22 16.58 9.26
N ASN A 208 3.26 17.91 9.05
CA ASN A 208 4.21 18.60 8.19
C ASN A 208 4.29 17.97 6.78
N LEU A 209 3.11 17.68 6.21
CA LEU A 209 3.04 17.08 4.89
C LEU A 209 3.40 18.10 3.81
N LYS A 210 4.09 17.64 2.77
CA LYS A 210 4.35 18.44 1.56
C LYS A 210 3.10 18.58 0.70
N MET A 211 2.26 17.55 0.70
CA MET A 211 1.06 17.47 -0.12
C MET A 211 0.00 16.59 0.53
N LEU A 212 -1.26 16.98 0.36
CA LEU A 212 -2.42 16.15 0.62
C LEU A 212 -3.27 16.12 -0.65
N ILE A 213 -3.63 14.92 -1.10
CA ILE A 213 -4.46 14.67 -2.28
C ILE A 213 -5.80 14.17 -1.76
N LEU A 214 -6.82 14.99 -1.88
CA LEU A 214 -8.21 14.63 -1.59
C LEU A 214 -8.90 14.17 -2.88
N THR A 215 -9.52 12.98 -2.86
CA THR A 215 -10.23 12.39 -4.02
C THR A 215 -11.68 12.06 -3.68
#